data_f7f1fc6b2fb1e726e85f649de85dfc46
#
_entry.id   f7f1fc6b2fb1e726e85f649de85dfc46
#
_cell.length_a   1.000
_cell.length_b   1.000
_cell.length_c   1.000
_cell.angle_alpha   90.00
_cell.angle_beta   90.00
_cell.angle_gamma   90.00
#
_symmetry.space_group_name_H-M   'P 1'
#
loop_
_entity.id
_entity.type
_entity.pdbx_description
1 polymer ?
#
loop_
_entity_poly.entity_id
_entity_poly.type
_entity_poly.pdbx_seq_one_letter_code
_entity_poly.pdbx_strand_id
1 'polypeptide(L)'
;MNLPASLHFHGPFGFVDPGHAIAASEFAHREGVYLWVLTDGDRRFVHYVGETTDLLRRHKKHLTNILGLKYGIFRADAVAADDPAPIFGGMWRDRSADPMAATVARWQTLHRDVIAYLGSIEVFIAPTSLPDELRKHVEGRIARQLIDRHRQEARFYPADTWAGTLPAARGGKVSVTSDRPIEGLDAALDV
;
A
#
# COMPACT_ATOMS: atom_id res chain seq x y z
N MET A 1 19.96 -13.52 -13.47
CA MET A 1 19.81 -12.53 -12.38
C MET A 1 19.23 -13.28 -11.19
N ASN A 2 19.89 -13.20 -10.04
CA ASN A 2 19.41 -13.94 -8.87
C ASN A 2 18.43 -13.05 -8.09
N LEU A 3 17.25 -13.60 -7.82
CA LEU A 3 16.29 -13.05 -6.87
C LEU A 3 16.85 -13.20 -5.44
N PRO A 4 16.47 -12.33 -4.48
CA PRO A 4 16.88 -12.49 -3.10
C PRO A 4 16.27 -13.77 -2.54
N ALA A 5 16.98 -14.43 -1.63
CA ALA A 5 16.45 -15.60 -0.94
C ALA A 5 15.31 -15.23 0.03
N SER A 6 15.31 -13.99 0.53
CA SER A 6 14.32 -13.49 1.48
C SER A 6 14.07 -11.99 1.33
N LEU A 7 12.87 -11.57 1.72
CA LEU A 7 12.46 -10.19 1.94
C LEU A 7 12.00 -10.06 3.39
N HIS A 8 12.51 -9.06 4.10
CA HIS A 8 12.05 -8.75 5.43
C HIS A 8 11.46 -7.33 5.45
N PHE A 9 10.21 -7.22 5.85
CA PHE A 9 9.49 -5.95 5.94
C PHE A 9 9.65 -5.35 7.33
N HIS A 10 10.48 -4.31 7.41
CA HIS A 10 10.69 -3.50 8.61
C HIS A 10 9.56 -2.50 8.80
N GLY A 11 9.11 -2.34 10.02
CA GLY A 11 8.03 -1.43 10.41
C GLY A 11 7.33 -1.88 11.68
N PRO A 12 6.27 -1.21 12.10
CA PRO A 12 5.55 -0.17 11.37
C PRO A 12 6.19 1.21 11.46
N PHE A 13 6.07 1.98 10.36
CA PHE A 13 6.29 3.43 10.36
C PHE A 13 4.94 4.12 10.18
N GLY A 14 4.65 5.10 11.02
CA GLY A 14 3.42 5.89 10.89
C GLY A 14 3.42 6.74 9.62
N PHE A 15 2.29 6.82 8.93
CA PHE A 15 2.19 7.62 7.72
C PHE A 15 2.30 9.12 8.03
N VAL A 16 1.76 9.55 9.18
CA VAL A 16 1.76 10.95 9.65
C VAL A 16 2.24 11.08 11.10
N ASP A 17 2.63 9.98 11.75
CA ASP A 17 3.09 10.00 13.14
C ASP A 17 4.51 10.56 13.26
N PRO A 18 4.72 11.67 13.97
CA PRO A 18 6.05 12.25 14.16
C PRO A 18 7.02 11.34 14.92
N GLY A 19 6.50 10.49 15.82
CA GLY A 19 7.33 9.59 16.65
C GLY A 19 7.88 8.38 15.92
N HIS A 20 7.19 7.97 14.84
CA HIS A 20 7.57 6.82 14.00
C HIS A 20 7.68 7.21 12.53
N ALA A 21 8.09 8.46 12.28
CA ALA A 21 8.14 8.99 10.93
C ALA A 21 9.21 8.29 10.08
N ILE A 22 8.84 7.94 8.86
CA ILE A 22 9.77 7.43 7.83
C ILE A 22 11.00 8.33 7.70
N ALA A 23 10.83 9.65 7.79
CA ALA A 23 11.91 10.63 7.65
C ALA A 23 13.02 10.49 8.70
N ALA A 24 12.72 9.98 9.88
CA ALA A 24 13.68 9.75 10.95
C ALA A 24 14.28 8.34 10.94
N SER A 25 13.80 7.46 10.08
CA SER A 25 14.27 6.07 10.00
C SER A 25 15.54 5.96 9.14
N GLU A 26 16.33 4.92 9.41
CA GLU A 26 17.46 4.53 8.56
C GLU A 26 17.05 4.13 7.13
N PHE A 27 15.75 3.89 6.92
CA PHE A 27 15.18 3.49 5.64
C PHE A 27 14.70 4.67 4.77
N ALA A 28 14.76 5.90 5.26
CA ALA A 28 14.23 7.08 4.57
C ALA A 28 14.67 7.17 3.10
N HIS A 29 15.96 6.95 2.85
CA HIS A 29 16.57 7.04 1.52
C HIS A 29 16.96 5.67 0.94
N ARG A 30 16.33 4.60 1.43
CA ARG A 30 16.57 3.25 0.91
C ARG A 30 15.64 2.97 -0.27
N GLU A 31 16.16 2.19 -1.20
CA GLU A 31 15.38 1.55 -2.24
C GLU A 31 14.80 0.23 -1.73
N GLY A 32 13.68 -0.19 -2.29
CA GLY A 32 13.05 -1.44 -1.91
C GLY A 32 11.59 -1.55 -2.33
N VAL A 33 10.96 -2.60 -1.81
CA VAL A 33 9.50 -2.81 -1.89
C VAL A 33 8.88 -2.37 -0.57
N TYR A 34 7.74 -1.71 -0.62
CA TYR A 34 7.05 -1.23 0.57
C TYR A 34 5.56 -1.58 0.54
N LEU A 35 4.99 -1.69 1.72
CA LEU A 35 3.57 -1.95 1.91
C LEU A 35 2.93 -0.77 2.64
N TRP A 36 1.71 -0.43 2.27
CA TRP A 36 0.78 0.25 3.16
C TRP A 36 -0.12 -0.80 3.77
N VAL A 37 -0.23 -0.71 5.05
CA VAL A 37 -0.99 -1.64 5.87
C VAL A 37 -2.04 -0.82 6.60
N LEU A 38 -3.31 -1.15 6.41
CA LEU A 38 -4.39 -0.57 7.20
C LEU A 38 -4.46 -1.29 8.54
N THR A 39 -4.71 -0.51 9.59
CA THR A 39 -4.89 -1.02 10.94
C THR A 39 -6.33 -0.84 11.42
N ASP A 40 -6.89 -1.89 12.00
CA ASP A 40 -8.18 -1.89 12.69
C ASP A 40 -8.02 -2.69 14.00
N GLY A 41 -7.93 -2.00 15.12
CA GLY A 41 -7.52 -2.60 16.38
C GLY A 41 -6.13 -3.22 16.26
N ASP A 42 -6.01 -4.51 16.60
CA ASP A 42 -4.76 -5.29 16.50
C ASP A 42 -4.55 -5.92 15.12
N ARG A 43 -5.52 -5.80 14.23
CA ARG A 43 -5.45 -6.35 12.87
C ARG A 43 -4.67 -5.43 11.95
N ARG A 44 -3.89 -6.06 11.06
CA ARG A 44 -3.09 -5.40 10.04
C ARG A 44 -3.27 -6.12 8.72
N PHE A 45 -3.68 -5.41 7.68
CA PHE A 45 -3.88 -6.01 6.35
C PHE A 45 -3.28 -5.15 5.25
N VAL A 46 -2.66 -5.81 4.28
CA VAL A 46 -2.05 -5.11 3.16
C VAL A 46 -3.11 -4.36 2.37
N HIS A 47 -2.92 -3.06 2.23
CA HIS A 47 -3.80 -2.17 1.48
C HIS A 47 -3.19 -1.75 0.14
N TYR A 48 -1.87 -1.60 0.11
CA TYR A 48 -1.14 -1.21 -1.09
C TYR A 48 0.26 -1.82 -1.07
N VAL A 49 0.76 -2.18 -2.24
CA VAL A 49 2.15 -2.56 -2.44
C VAL A 49 2.78 -1.61 -3.45
N GLY A 50 4.04 -1.28 -3.25
CA GLY A 50 4.78 -0.41 -4.16
C GLY A 50 6.27 -0.68 -4.11
N GLU A 51 6.98 -0.21 -5.14
CA GLU A 51 8.44 -0.18 -5.19
C GLU A 51 8.97 1.24 -5.22
N THR A 52 10.21 1.43 -4.83
CA THR A 52 10.84 2.75 -4.84
C THR A 52 12.35 2.67 -4.85
N THR A 53 12.99 3.70 -5.39
CA THR A 53 14.43 3.97 -5.25
C THR A 53 14.74 4.89 -4.07
N ASP A 54 13.72 5.52 -3.46
CA ASP A 54 13.86 6.41 -2.30
C ASP A 54 12.50 6.48 -1.57
N LEU A 55 12.43 5.85 -0.40
CA LEU A 55 11.19 5.70 0.36
C LEU A 55 10.61 7.05 0.77
N LEU A 56 11.42 7.96 1.30
CA LEU A 56 10.95 9.26 1.77
C LEU A 56 10.37 10.11 0.64
N ARG A 57 11.05 10.13 -0.50
CA ARG A 57 10.58 10.83 -1.70
C ARG A 57 9.24 10.25 -2.17
N ARG A 58 9.14 8.93 -2.20
CA ARG A 58 7.92 8.23 -2.60
C ARG A 58 6.78 8.50 -1.62
N HIS A 59 7.08 8.44 -0.33
CA HIS A 59 6.12 8.72 0.73
C HIS A 59 5.57 10.15 0.63
N LYS A 60 6.42 11.17 0.47
CA LYS A 60 6.00 12.57 0.25
C LYS A 60 5.06 12.71 -0.95
N LYS A 61 5.37 12.04 -2.06
CA LYS A 61 4.51 12.03 -3.25
C LYS A 61 3.14 11.43 -2.96
N HIS A 62 3.10 10.32 -2.24
CA HIS A 62 1.85 9.67 -1.86
C HIS A 62 1.03 10.55 -0.91
N LEU A 63 1.66 11.11 0.13
CA LEU A 63 1.01 12.02 1.06
C LEU A 63 0.37 13.21 0.31
N THR A 64 1.12 13.84 -0.60
CA THR A 64 0.60 14.93 -1.43
C THR A 64 -0.60 14.48 -2.28
N ASN A 65 -0.57 13.27 -2.83
CA ASN A 65 -1.67 12.75 -3.64
C ASN A 65 -2.92 12.42 -2.80
N ILE A 66 -2.74 11.90 -1.57
CA ILE A 66 -3.85 11.65 -0.65
C ILE A 66 -4.47 12.97 -0.20
N LEU A 67 -3.64 13.92 0.28
CA LEU A 67 -4.11 15.26 0.69
C LEU A 67 -4.75 16.03 -0.46
N GLY A 68 -4.27 15.84 -1.69
CA GLY A 68 -4.86 16.39 -2.90
C GLY A 68 -6.07 15.59 -3.43
N LEU A 69 -6.58 14.60 -2.67
CA LEU A 69 -7.73 13.77 -3.02
C LEU A 69 -7.61 13.08 -4.38
N LYS A 70 -6.38 12.81 -4.84
CA LYS A 70 -6.15 12.08 -6.08
C LYS A 70 -6.42 10.58 -5.95
N TYR A 71 -6.24 10.04 -4.74
CA TYR A 71 -6.46 8.64 -4.42
C TYR A 71 -7.79 8.42 -3.72
N GLY A 72 -8.27 7.18 -3.75
CA GLY A 72 -9.41 6.76 -2.96
C GLY A 72 -9.12 6.81 -1.46
N ILE A 73 -10.11 7.16 -0.68
CA ILE A 73 -10.07 7.21 0.79
C ILE A 73 -10.97 6.08 1.30
N PHE A 74 -10.45 5.28 2.19
CA PHE A 74 -11.12 4.11 2.74
C PHE A 74 -11.21 4.19 4.25
N ARG A 75 -12.17 3.46 4.81
CA ARG A 75 -12.25 3.20 6.25
C ARG A 75 -11.59 1.86 6.55
N ALA A 76 -10.70 1.84 7.52
CA ALA A 76 -10.00 0.62 7.90
C ALA A 76 -10.95 -0.46 8.42
N ASP A 77 -11.92 -0.08 9.27
CA ASP A 77 -12.95 -0.97 9.80
C ASP A 77 -13.85 -1.56 8.69
N ALA A 78 -14.21 -0.77 7.68
CA ALA A 78 -15.00 -1.25 6.55
C ALA A 78 -14.20 -2.25 5.70
N VAL A 79 -12.93 -1.95 5.43
CA VAL A 79 -12.04 -2.90 4.73
C VAL A 79 -11.85 -4.18 5.56
N ALA A 80 -11.72 -4.06 6.88
CA ALA A 80 -11.64 -5.20 7.78
C ALA A 80 -12.91 -6.07 7.80
N ALA A 81 -14.07 -5.45 7.53
CA ALA A 81 -15.36 -6.12 7.44
C ALA A 81 -15.72 -6.59 6.01
N ASP A 82 -14.76 -6.58 5.09
CA ASP A 82 -14.94 -6.92 3.67
C ASP A 82 -15.96 -6.02 2.93
N ASP A 83 -16.17 -4.80 3.42
CA ASP A 83 -16.95 -3.75 2.74
C ASP A 83 -16.01 -2.70 2.13
N PRO A 84 -15.59 -2.92 0.89
CA PRO A 84 -14.53 -2.14 0.25
C PRO A 84 -14.99 -0.79 -0.29
N ALA A 85 -16.22 -0.37 -0.04
CA ALA A 85 -16.71 0.87 -0.59
C ALA A 85 -15.84 2.06 -0.12
N PRO A 86 -15.20 2.81 -1.03
CA PRO A 86 -14.44 3.97 -0.63
C PRO A 86 -15.37 5.05 -0.12
N ILE A 87 -14.97 5.75 0.95
CA ILE A 87 -15.64 6.99 1.38
C ILE A 87 -15.61 8.01 0.24
N PHE A 88 -14.50 8.02 -0.48
CA PHE A 88 -14.28 8.85 -1.67
C PHE A 88 -13.40 8.09 -2.67
N GLY A 89 -13.84 8.02 -3.92
CA GLY A 89 -13.17 7.25 -4.98
C GLY A 89 -11.90 7.88 -5.56
N GLY A 90 -11.60 9.12 -5.17
CA GLY A 90 -10.52 9.91 -5.74
C GLY A 90 -10.96 10.74 -6.97
N MET A 91 -10.42 11.95 -7.10
CA MET A 91 -10.79 12.87 -8.20
C MET A 91 -10.59 12.29 -9.59
N TRP A 92 -9.60 11.42 -9.77
CA TRP A 92 -9.33 10.80 -11.07
C TRP A 92 -10.33 9.73 -11.49
N ARG A 93 -11.07 9.17 -10.54
CA ARG A 93 -12.10 8.17 -10.79
C ARG A 93 -13.51 8.76 -10.81
N ASP A 94 -13.67 9.99 -10.33
CA ASP A 94 -14.94 10.70 -10.37
C ASP A 94 -15.30 11.03 -11.82
N ARG A 95 -16.42 10.51 -12.29
CA ARG A 95 -16.95 10.73 -13.63
C ARG A 95 -18.08 11.74 -13.66
N SER A 96 -18.25 12.52 -12.59
CA SER A 96 -19.20 13.64 -12.58
C SER A 96 -18.83 14.69 -13.63
N ALA A 97 -19.78 15.52 -14.02
CA ALA A 97 -19.54 16.58 -14.99
C ALA A 97 -18.51 17.64 -14.48
N ASP A 98 -18.45 17.81 -13.17
CA ASP A 98 -17.45 18.69 -12.51
C ASP A 98 -16.93 18.01 -11.22
N PRO A 99 -15.90 17.13 -11.32
CA PRO A 99 -15.32 16.47 -10.16
C PRO A 99 -14.72 17.41 -9.15
N MET A 100 -14.21 18.55 -9.60
CA MET A 100 -13.60 19.57 -8.72
C MET A 100 -14.67 20.23 -7.85
N ALA A 101 -15.77 20.71 -8.44
CA ALA A 101 -16.86 21.33 -7.70
C ALA A 101 -17.49 20.35 -6.69
N ALA A 102 -17.70 19.09 -7.11
CA ALA A 102 -18.20 18.04 -6.22
C ALA A 102 -17.26 17.78 -5.04
N THR A 103 -15.95 17.76 -5.29
CA THR A 103 -14.93 17.60 -4.23
C THR A 103 -14.91 18.80 -3.29
N VAL A 104 -14.94 20.02 -3.81
CA VAL A 104 -14.95 21.26 -3.01
C VAL A 104 -16.19 21.31 -2.12
N ALA A 105 -17.35 20.96 -2.64
CA ALA A 105 -18.61 20.93 -1.87
C ALA A 105 -18.55 19.96 -0.66
N ARG A 106 -17.77 18.89 -0.76
CA ARG A 106 -17.58 17.89 0.30
C ARG A 106 -16.34 18.10 1.15
N TRP A 107 -15.53 19.12 0.87
CA TRP A 107 -14.20 19.29 1.46
C TRP A 107 -14.19 19.25 3.00
N GLN A 108 -15.12 19.93 3.65
CA GLN A 108 -15.18 19.97 5.11
C GLN A 108 -15.41 18.61 5.78
N THR A 109 -16.07 17.69 5.08
CA THR A 109 -16.27 16.32 5.56
C THR A 109 -15.07 15.45 5.19
N LEU A 110 -14.66 15.54 3.93
CA LEU A 110 -13.57 14.72 3.38
C LEU A 110 -12.24 14.93 4.10
N HIS A 111 -11.90 16.14 4.55
CA HIS A 111 -10.63 16.35 5.21
C HIS A 111 -10.50 15.57 6.53
N ARG A 112 -11.58 15.37 7.28
CA ARG A 112 -11.61 14.53 8.49
C ARG A 112 -11.40 13.07 8.14
N ASP A 113 -12.05 12.61 7.08
CA ASP A 113 -11.91 11.25 6.60
C ASP A 113 -10.47 10.99 6.08
N VAL A 114 -9.86 11.97 5.41
CA VAL A 114 -8.45 11.92 4.99
C VAL A 114 -7.51 11.77 6.18
N ILE A 115 -7.70 12.56 7.23
CA ILE A 115 -6.85 12.48 8.44
C ILE A 115 -7.04 11.13 9.14
N ALA A 116 -8.27 10.64 9.27
CA ALA A 116 -8.56 9.33 9.83
C ALA A 116 -7.91 8.20 9.01
N TYR A 117 -8.05 8.26 7.68
CA TYR A 117 -7.41 7.32 6.77
C TYR A 117 -5.88 7.32 6.88
N LEU A 118 -5.26 8.51 6.87
CA LEU A 118 -3.81 8.63 7.05
C LEU A 118 -3.34 8.08 8.40
N GLY A 119 -4.13 8.30 9.46
CA GLY A 119 -3.85 7.76 10.79
C GLY A 119 -4.00 6.24 10.89
N SER A 120 -4.75 5.61 9.99
CA SER A 120 -4.91 4.15 9.93
C SER A 120 -3.87 3.44 9.07
N ILE A 121 -2.98 4.17 8.39
CA ILE A 121 -1.96 3.59 7.52
C ILE A 121 -0.64 3.46 8.27
N GLU A 122 -0.14 2.25 8.35
CA GLU A 122 1.24 1.93 8.69
C GLU A 122 2.04 1.60 7.43
N VAL A 123 3.30 1.96 7.39
CA VAL A 123 4.21 1.66 6.27
C VAL A 123 5.23 0.62 6.71
N PHE A 124 5.44 -0.38 5.88
CA PHE A 124 6.51 -1.35 6.03
C PHE A 124 7.40 -1.33 4.79
N ILE A 125 8.71 -1.51 4.96
CA ILE A 125 9.67 -1.55 3.85
C ILE A 125 10.55 -2.78 3.93
N ALA A 126 10.73 -3.46 2.81
CA ALA A 126 11.78 -4.44 2.58
C ALA A 126 12.89 -3.78 1.73
N PRO A 127 13.97 -3.29 2.36
CA PRO A 127 15.08 -2.71 1.63
C PRO A 127 15.72 -3.77 0.74
N THR A 128 16.01 -3.42 -0.50
CA THR A 128 16.66 -4.34 -1.43
C THR A 128 17.38 -3.59 -2.53
N SER A 129 18.59 -4.01 -2.85
CA SER A 129 19.41 -3.46 -3.95
C SER A 129 19.12 -4.17 -5.29
N LEU A 130 17.92 -4.68 -5.48
CA LEU A 130 17.51 -5.29 -6.73
C LEU A 130 17.45 -4.24 -7.85
N PRO A 131 17.83 -4.59 -9.07
CA PRO A 131 17.54 -3.78 -10.25
C PRO A 131 16.05 -3.43 -10.35
N ASP A 132 15.75 -2.28 -10.92
CA ASP A 132 14.41 -1.71 -11.03
C ASP A 132 13.37 -2.71 -11.58
N GLU A 133 13.72 -3.44 -12.65
CA GLU A 133 12.83 -4.45 -13.23
C GLU A 133 12.51 -5.60 -12.26
N LEU A 134 13.48 -6.01 -11.44
CA LEU A 134 13.25 -7.07 -10.46
C LEU A 134 12.46 -6.56 -9.25
N ARG A 135 12.67 -5.31 -8.81
CA ARG A 135 11.82 -4.71 -7.77
C ARG A 135 10.37 -4.65 -8.22
N LYS A 136 10.12 -4.17 -9.43
CA LYS A 136 8.78 -4.15 -10.05
C LYS A 136 8.18 -5.54 -10.20
N HIS A 137 9.02 -6.52 -10.54
CA HIS A 137 8.58 -7.91 -10.61
C HIS A 137 8.10 -8.42 -9.24
N VAL A 138 8.90 -8.22 -8.19
CA VAL A 138 8.57 -8.63 -6.81
C VAL A 138 7.30 -7.90 -6.32
N GLU A 139 7.21 -6.58 -6.50
CA GLU A 139 6.02 -5.78 -6.21
C GLU A 139 4.78 -6.39 -6.90
N GLY A 140 4.88 -6.65 -8.20
CA GLY A 140 3.79 -7.23 -8.98
C GLY A 140 3.41 -8.64 -8.54
N ARG A 141 4.37 -9.45 -8.07
CA ARG A 141 4.08 -10.80 -7.54
C ARG A 141 3.35 -10.74 -6.20
N ILE A 142 3.74 -9.82 -5.30
CA ILE A 142 2.99 -9.59 -4.05
C ILE A 142 1.57 -9.12 -4.37
N ALA A 143 1.41 -8.13 -5.26
CA ALA A 143 0.10 -7.65 -5.68
C ALA A 143 -0.77 -8.78 -6.27
N ARG A 144 -0.18 -9.66 -7.09
CA ARG A 144 -0.87 -10.80 -7.67
C ARG A 144 -1.38 -11.77 -6.61
N GLN A 145 -0.52 -12.10 -5.65
CA GLN A 145 -0.87 -12.99 -4.54
C GLN A 145 -2.03 -12.44 -3.72
N LEU A 146 -2.02 -11.13 -3.42
CA LEU A 146 -3.11 -10.45 -2.73
C LEU A 146 -4.43 -10.53 -3.52
N ILE A 147 -4.38 -10.29 -4.84
CA ILE A 147 -5.57 -10.36 -5.72
C ILE A 147 -6.12 -11.78 -5.79
N ASP A 148 -5.25 -12.77 -5.96
CA ASP A 148 -5.68 -14.16 -6.07
C ASP A 148 -6.28 -14.64 -4.74
N ARG A 149 -5.71 -14.23 -3.60
CA ARG A 149 -6.28 -14.49 -2.28
C ARG A 149 -7.64 -13.80 -2.10
N HIS A 150 -7.76 -12.53 -2.49
CA HIS A 150 -9.03 -11.82 -2.45
C HIS A 150 -10.12 -12.57 -3.21
N ARG A 151 -9.82 -13.05 -4.41
CA ARG A 151 -10.79 -13.83 -5.21
C ARG A 151 -11.19 -15.14 -4.55
N GLN A 152 -10.28 -15.78 -3.81
CA GLN A 152 -10.54 -17.04 -3.11
C GLN A 152 -11.31 -16.85 -1.81
N GLU A 153 -11.00 -15.79 -1.06
CA GLU A 153 -11.51 -15.55 0.28
C GLU A 153 -12.66 -14.53 0.31
N ALA A 154 -13.06 -13.99 -0.86
CA ALA A 154 -14.04 -12.90 -1.01
C ALA A 154 -13.67 -11.64 -0.19
N ARG A 155 -12.38 -11.44 0.14
CA ARG A 155 -11.87 -10.29 0.87
C ARG A 155 -11.36 -9.22 -0.08
N PHE A 156 -11.65 -7.97 0.23
CA PHE A 156 -11.21 -6.86 -0.58
C PHE A 156 -9.76 -6.46 -0.26
N TYR A 157 -8.93 -6.56 -1.27
CA TYR A 157 -7.63 -5.88 -1.29
C TYR A 157 -7.69 -4.82 -2.40
N PRO A 158 -7.46 -3.54 -2.10
CA PRO A 158 -7.61 -2.46 -3.09
C PRO A 158 -6.49 -2.44 -4.15
N ALA A 159 -6.01 -3.60 -4.50
CA ALA A 159 -5.10 -3.82 -5.61
C ALA A 159 -5.68 -3.41 -6.98
N ASP A 160 -6.93 -2.97 -7.03
CA ASP A 160 -7.55 -2.34 -8.21
C ASP A 160 -6.82 -1.10 -8.75
N THR A 161 -5.83 -0.60 -8.01
CA THR A 161 -4.94 0.44 -8.53
C THR A 161 -3.92 -0.07 -9.55
N TRP A 162 -3.80 -1.37 -9.69
CA TRP A 162 -2.93 -2.02 -10.67
C TRP A 162 -3.66 -2.27 -11.99
N ALA A 163 -3.66 -1.26 -12.84
CA ALA A 163 -4.16 -1.38 -14.22
C ALA A 163 -3.17 -2.08 -15.17
N GLY A 164 -2.09 -2.65 -14.65
CA GLY A 164 -1.04 -3.28 -15.44
C GLY A 164 -1.17 -4.80 -15.55
N THR A 165 -0.50 -5.38 -16.52
CA THR A 165 -0.33 -6.84 -16.62
C THR A 165 0.56 -7.31 -15.48
N LEU A 166 -0.01 -8.07 -14.54
CA LEU A 166 0.76 -8.61 -13.43
C LEU A 166 1.72 -9.69 -13.93
N PRO A 167 2.98 -9.68 -13.48
CA PRO A 167 3.98 -10.63 -13.96
C PRO A 167 3.63 -12.06 -13.57
N ALA A 168 3.90 -13.00 -14.48
CA ALA A 168 3.88 -14.43 -14.18
C ALA A 168 5.10 -14.80 -13.33
N ALA A 169 4.98 -15.88 -12.55
CA ALA A 169 6.13 -16.44 -11.84
C ALA A 169 7.21 -16.89 -12.83
N ARG A 170 8.47 -16.62 -12.49
CA ARG A 170 9.65 -17.01 -13.29
C ARG A 170 10.32 -18.28 -12.78
N GLY A 171 9.74 -18.89 -11.75
CA GLY A 171 10.25 -20.12 -11.13
C GLY A 171 11.30 -19.83 -10.05
N GLY A 172 10.84 -19.59 -8.85
CA GLY A 172 11.65 -19.38 -7.65
C GLY A 172 10.76 -19.07 -6.47
N LYS A 173 11.30 -19.22 -5.27
CA LYS A 173 10.61 -18.83 -4.03
C LYS A 173 11.45 -17.84 -3.25
N VAL A 174 10.81 -16.82 -2.75
CA VAL A 174 11.38 -15.82 -1.84
C VAL A 174 10.67 -15.96 -0.52
N SER A 175 11.41 -16.18 0.56
CA SER A 175 10.85 -16.14 1.91
C SER A 175 10.46 -14.70 2.27
N VAL A 176 9.28 -14.51 2.87
CA VAL A 176 8.79 -13.20 3.26
C VAL A 176 8.51 -13.20 4.75
N THR A 177 9.06 -12.22 5.43
CA THR A 177 8.87 -12.00 6.87
C THR A 177 8.63 -10.52 7.16
N SER A 178 8.11 -10.21 8.34
CA SER A 178 7.87 -8.82 8.78
C SER A 178 8.03 -8.69 10.29
N ASP A 179 8.35 -7.47 10.77
CA ASP A 179 8.50 -7.18 12.20
C ASP A 179 7.18 -7.36 12.98
N ARG A 180 6.05 -7.31 12.29
CA ARG A 180 4.71 -7.54 12.85
C ARG A 180 3.92 -8.46 11.92
N PRO A 181 3.00 -9.28 12.45
CA PRO A 181 2.09 -10.05 11.61
C PRO A 181 1.25 -9.12 10.72
N ILE A 182 1.15 -9.44 9.43
CA ILE A 182 0.37 -8.70 8.45
C ILE A 182 -0.52 -9.70 7.71
N GLU A 183 -1.84 -9.51 7.82
CA GLU A 183 -2.81 -10.33 7.11
C GLU A 183 -2.69 -10.13 5.59
N GLY A 184 -2.75 -11.20 4.84
CA GLY A 184 -2.61 -11.17 3.39
C GLY A 184 -1.16 -11.27 2.89
N LEU A 185 -0.15 -11.15 3.76
CA LEU A 185 1.25 -11.34 3.39
C LEU A 185 1.65 -12.80 3.68
N ASP A 186 1.87 -13.57 2.62
CA ASP A 186 2.30 -14.96 2.76
C ASP A 186 3.79 -15.07 3.15
N ALA A 187 4.12 -16.11 3.90
CA ALA A 187 5.51 -16.38 4.30
C ALA A 187 6.44 -16.76 3.12
N ALA A 188 5.87 -17.04 1.96
CA ALA A 188 6.62 -17.34 0.74
C ALA A 188 5.94 -16.73 -0.48
N LEU A 189 6.73 -16.14 -1.35
CA LEU A 189 6.32 -15.55 -2.61
C LEU A 189 6.87 -16.36 -3.76
N ASP A 190 6.00 -16.86 -4.64
CA ASP A 190 6.42 -17.43 -5.93
C ASP A 190 6.77 -16.29 -6.90
N VAL A 191 7.98 -16.27 -7.40
CA VAL A 191 8.55 -15.17 -8.21
C VAL A 191 9.02 -15.61 -9.58
#